data_11a99a3e3abb91978578b12ccefe3c28
#
_entry.id   11a99a3e3abb91978578b12ccefe3c28
#
_cell.length_a   1.000
_cell.length_b   1.000
_cell.length_c   1.000
_cell.angle_alpha   90.00
_cell.angle_beta   90.00
_cell.angle_gamma   90.00
#
_symmetry.space_group_name_H-M   'P 1'
#
loop_
_entity.id
_entity.type
_entity.pdbx_description
1 polymer ?
#
loop_
_entity_poly.entity_id
_entity_poly.type
_entity_poly.pdbx_seq_one_letter_code
_entity_poly.pdbx_strand_id
1 'polypeptide(L)'
;MDTLGALVDSSLVRRQTRSGEPRFSLLETIRDYALERLAGGDWVPAHDRHAAYFGALAEPSGAELAGPEQLTWLARLETEHDNLLAAMSWLADQGHLDQATHLFLLTWRFWWLHGHLAELARPGDEMEAGREDLPPYQGALALTGAGFILIANGDLPRAQTVFGQSLPLYQQASEQLAVVLNATVLAVLGHLAAIRRDYAGASELLDEGQAVVQQFRDEDLTGYVRLQQLLTVALLDNFLGQVRLSQGDNDAAARLFTHGLAVARRAHDGIPVLISLYDLGLARQAQDDLAGAAGHLKEGLAMAAEVGDETSCAYYLEALAAVAGQQDDPERAVRLLAAARSQLEASGSGWLHAYVPRAPHDDPVLAALRTRTGDAAYEQAQAWGASIGSKRAREYALR
;
A
#
# COMPACT_ATOMS: atom_id res chain seq x y z
N MET A 1 -37.70 10.96 -3.27
CA MET A 1 -37.99 9.55 -2.89
C MET A 1 -38.89 8.89 -3.95
N ASP A 2 -39.90 9.57 -4.45
CA ASP A 2 -40.80 8.99 -5.47
C ASP A 2 -40.12 8.61 -6.79
N THR A 3 -39.16 9.40 -7.25
CA THR A 3 -38.43 9.12 -8.51
C THR A 3 -37.58 7.85 -8.42
N LEU A 4 -36.88 7.64 -7.31
CA LEU A 4 -36.06 6.44 -7.10
C LEU A 4 -36.93 5.19 -6.95
N GLY A 5 -38.08 5.30 -6.25
CA GLY A 5 -39.06 4.23 -6.17
C GLY A 5 -39.60 3.83 -7.56
N ALA A 6 -39.96 4.79 -8.37
CA ALA A 6 -40.42 4.53 -9.75
C ALA A 6 -39.34 3.86 -10.63
N LEU A 7 -38.06 4.22 -10.47
CA LEU A 7 -36.96 3.57 -11.17
C LEU A 7 -36.75 2.12 -10.71
N VAL A 8 -36.91 1.84 -9.42
CA VAL A 8 -36.88 0.46 -8.89
C VAL A 8 -38.04 -0.36 -9.40
N ASP A 9 -39.25 0.19 -9.39
CA ASP A 9 -40.47 -0.50 -9.86
C ASP A 9 -40.43 -0.80 -11.36
N SER A 10 -39.77 0.07 -12.13
CA SER A 10 -39.52 -0.17 -13.56
C SER A 10 -38.30 -1.06 -13.86
N SER A 11 -37.65 -1.59 -12.85
CA SER A 11 -36.44 -2.45 -12.94
C SER A 11 -35.23 -1.77 -13.61
N LEU A 12 -35.21 -0.44 -13.67
CA LEU A 12 -34.06 0.33 -14.15
C LEU A 12 -32.97 0.46 -13.06
N VAL A 13 -33.38 0.46 -11.82
CA VAL A 13 -32.50 0.49 -10.64
C VAL A 13 -32.74 -0.77 -9.81
N ARG A 14 -31.67 -1.43 -9.41
CA ARG A 14 -31.71 -2.56 -8.46
C ARG A 14 -31.49 -2.07 -7.05
N ARG A 15 -32.39 -2.48 -6.15
CA ARG A 15 -32.21 -2.27 -4.70
C ARG A 15 -31.62 -3.53 -4.09
N GLN A 16 -30.53 -3.38 -3.36
CA GLN A 16 -29.90 -4.43 -2.55
C GLN A 16 -29.76 -3.92 -1.12
N THR A 17 -29.73 -4.81 -0.14
CA THR A 17 -29.40 -4.46 1.25
C THR A 17 -28.01 -4.99 1.52
N ARG A 18 -27.07 -4.11 1.84
CA ARG A 18 -25.69 -4.46 2.20
C ARG A 18 -25.39 -3.86 3.57
N SER A 19 -24.94 -4.65 4.50
CA SER A 19 -24.66 -4.20 5.89
C SER A 19 -25.82 -3.48 6.59
N GLY A 20 -27.09 -3.85 6.26
CA GLY A 20 -28.29 -3.24 6.84
C GLY A 20 -28.77 -1.94 6.15
N GLU A 21 -28.00 -1.39 5.20
CA GLU A 21 -28.37 -0.19 4.45
C GLU A 21 -28.89 -0.52 3.04
N PRO A 22 -29.92 0.21 2.55
CA PRO A 22 -30.38 0.04 1.19
C PRO A 22 -29.36 0.65 0.21
N ARG A 23 -28.93 -0.15 -0.75
CA ARG A 23 -28.04 0.24 -1.85
C ARG A 23 -28.80 0.17 -3.16
N PHE A 24 -28.47 1.09 -4.05
CA PHE A 24 -29.08 1.20 -5.36
C PHE A 24 -27.97 1.10 -6.43
N SER A 25 -28.20 0.26 -7.42
CA SER A 25 -27.27 0.12 -8.54
C SER A 25 -28.03 0.10 -9.86
N LEU A 26 -27.41 0.65 -10.91
CA LEU A 26 -27.88 0.53 -12.29
C LEU A 26 -27.13 -0.61 -12.98
N LEU A 27 -27.79 -1.25 -13.93
CA LEU A 27 -27.08 -2.06 -14.90
C LEU A 27 -26.18 -1.16 -15.74
N GLU A 28 -24.99 -1.63 -16.10
CA GLU A 28 -23.98 -0.87 -16.83
C GLU A 28 -24.55 -0.23 -18.11
N THR A 29 -25.28 -1.00 -18.91
CA THR A 29 -25.93 -0.51 -20.14
C THR A 29 -26.98 0.57 -19.87
N ILE A 30 -27.69 0.52 -18.75
CA ILE A 30 -28.67 1.54 -18.36
C ILE A 30 -27.96 2.79 -17.87
N ARG A 31 -26.86 2.62 -17.12
CA ARG A 31 -26.01 3.72 -16.68
C ARG A 31 -25.45 4.47 -17.88
N ASP A 32 -24.85 3.77 -18.85
CA ASP A 32 -24.24 4.37 -20.03
C ASP A 32 -25.28 5.11 -20.88
N TYR A 33 -26.46 4.53 -21.08
CA TYR A 33 -27.57 5.21 -21.76
C TYR A 33 -28.02 6.47 -21.00
N ALA A 34 -28.10 6.42 -19.68
CA ALA A 34 -28.47 7.58 -18.86
C ALA A 34 -27.41 8.68 -18.95
N LEU A 35 -26.12 8.31 -18.95
CA LEU A 35 -25.00 9.22 -19.11
C LEU A 35 -25.03 9.92 -20.50
N GLU A 36 -25.28 9.19 -21.60
CA GLU A 36 -25.46 9.79 -22.93
C GLU A 36 -26.62 10.80 -22.99
N ARG A 37 -27.69 10.55 -22.25
CA ARG A 37 -28.86 11.45 -22.17
C ARG A 37 -28.64 12.68 -21.28
N LEU A 38 -27.80 12.54 -20.26
CA LEU A 38 -27.45 13.65 -19.38
C LEU A 38 -26.46 14.64 -19.98
N ALA A 39 -25.79 14.30 -21.08
CA ALA A 39 -24.74 15.09 -21.73
C ALA A 39 -25.19 16.52 -22.18
N GLY A 40 -26.42 16.94 -21.94
CA GLY A 40 -26.98 18.22 -22.31
C GLY A 40 -27.50 19.13 -21.18
N GLY A 41 -27.37 18.77 -19.89
CA GLY A 41 -28.04 19.57 -18.84
C GLY A 41 -27.36 19.52 -17.45
N ASP A 42 -27.96 18.80 -16.48
CA ASP A 42 -27.58 18.81 -15.06
C ASP A 42 -26.38 17.86 -14.72
N TRP A 43 -25.60 17.49 -15.71
CA TRP A 43 -24.46 16.56 -15.58
C TRP A 43 -23.40 17.08 -14.58
N VAL A 44 -22.84 18.27 -14.84
CA VAL A 44 -21.78 18.84 -14.02
C VAL A 44 -22.22 19.02 -12.57
N PRO A 45 -23.36 19.68 -12.28
CA PRO A 45 -23.83 19.84 -10.90
C PRO A 45 -24.14 18.51 -10.19
N ALA A 46 -24.50 17.45 -10.91
CA ALA A 46 -24.73 16.14 -10.31
C ALA A 46 -23.43 15.48 -9.86
N HIS A 47 -22.40 15.54 -10.70
CA HIS A 47 -21.07 15.01 -10.36
C HIS A 47 -20.38 15.85 -9.28
N ASP A 48 -20.53 17.18 -9.29
CA ASP A 48 -20.01 18.04 -8.22
C ASP A 48 -20.60 17.68 -6.86
N ARG A 49 -21.94 17.47 -6.81
CA ARG A 49 -22.60 17.02 -5.57
C ARG A 49 -22.16 15.62 -5.16
N HIS A 50 -21.94 14.70 -6.10
CA HIS A 50 -21.44 13.37 -5.83
C HIS A 50 -20.01 13.43 -5.25
N ALA A 51 -19.11 14.16 -5.87
CA ALA A 51 -17.73 14.32 -5.41
C ALA A 51 -17.69 15.00 -4.02
N ALA A 52 -18.47 16.05 -3.79
CA ALA A 52 -18.59 16.71 -2.50
C ALA A 52 -19.12 15.77 -1.41
N TYR A 53 -20.11 14.92 -1.73
CA TYR A 53 -20.65 13.94 -0.77
C TYR A 53 -19.60 12.91 -0.36
N PHE A 54 -18.86 12.32 -1.33
CA PHE A 54 -17.85 11.32 -1.03
C PHE A 54 -16.58 11.92 -0.41
N GLY A 55 -16.23 13.16 -0.73
CA GLY A 55 -15.22 13.92 -0.01
C GLY A 55 -15.56 14.07 1.47
N ALA A 56 -16.78 14.54 1.76
CA ALA A 56 -17.27 14.69 3.15
C ALA A 56 -17.39 13.34 3.89
N LEU A 57 -17.77 12.27 3.19
CA LEU A 57 -17.81 10.92 3.74
C LEU A 57 -16.42 10.41 4.12
N ALA A 58 -15.40 10.75 3.33
CA ALA A 58 -14.03 10.33 3.55
C ALA A 58 -13.30 11.15 4.63
N GLU A 59 -13.78 12.33 5.00
CA GLU A 59 -13.10 13.26 5.93
C GLU A 59 -12.63 12.58 7.24
N PRO A 60 -13.46 11.79 7.95
CA PRO A 60 -13.01 11.12 9.16
C PRO A 60 -11.96 10.03 8.91
N SER A 61 -11.91 9.44 7.70
CA SER A 61 -11.05 8.29 7.41
C SER A 61 -9.56 8.60 7.52
N GLY A 62 -9.16 9.85 7.30
CA GLY A 62 -7.76 10.27 7.42
C GLY A 62 -7.12 9.96 8.78
N ALA A 63 -7.89 10.09 9.87
CA ALA A 63 -7.44 9.74 11.22
C ALA A 63 -7.78 8.28 11.58
N GLU A 64 -8.97 7.83 11.24
CA GLU A 64 -9.52 6.54 11.69
C GLU A 64 -8.84 5.34 10.99
N LEU A 65 -8.33 5.51 9.78
CA LEU A 65 -7.53 4.48 9.09
C LEU A 65 -6.17 4.20 9.74
N ALA A 66 -5.73 5.05 10.67
CA ALA A 66 -4.54 4.84 11.48
C ALA A 66 -4.87 4.61 12.96
N GLY A 67 -6.09 4.19 13.27
CA GLY A 67 -6.61 4.06 14.62
C GLY A 67 -7.32 2.72 14.87
N PRO A 68 -7.95 2.56 16.05
CA PRO A 68 -8.65 1.33 16.42
C PRO A 68 -9.84 0.99 15.51
N GLU A 69 -10.40 1.98 14.81
CA GLU A 69 -11.52 1.79 13.88
C GLU A 69 -11.07 1.45 12.45
N GLN A 70 -9.78 1.16 12.23
CA GLN A 70 -9.21 0.89 10.90
C GLN A 70 -10.04 -0.13 10.10
N LEU A 71 -10.35 -1.28 10.69
CA LEU A 71 -11.11 -2.34 10.01
C LEU A 71 -12.52 -1.90 9.61
N THR A 72 -13.18 -1.14 10.49
CA THR A 72 -14.51 -0.59 10.23
C THR A 72 -14.47 0.36 9.03
N TRP A 73 -13.47 1.25 8.99
CA TRP A 73 -13.31 2.21 7.91
C TRP A 73 -12.85 1.57 6.60
N LEU A 74 -11.94 0.60 6.64
CA LEU A 74 -11.55 -0.17 5.45
C LEU A 74 -12.77 -0.84 4.82
N ALA A 75 -13.60 -1.52 5.60
CA ALA A 75 -14.82 -2.16 5.10
C ALA A 75 -15.85 -1.15 4.54
N ARG A 76 -15.95 0.05 5.15
CA ARG A 76 -16.80 1.12 4.67
C ARG A 76 -16.32 1.69 3.34
N LEU A 77 -15.03 2.02 3.24
CA LEU A 77 -14.44 2.55 2.01
C LEU A 77 -14.46 1.52 0.87
N GLU A 78 -14.24 0.24 1.17
CA GLU A 78 -14.40 -0.84 0.20
C GLU A 78 -15.83 -0.92 -0.36
N THR A 79 -16.82 -0.65 0.47
CA THR A 79 -18.21 -0.59 0.00
C THR A 79 -18.47 0.60 -0.93
N GLU A 80 -17.71 1.69 -0.77
CA GLU A 80 -17.81 2.92 -1.55
C GLU A 80 -16.69 3.05 -2.62
N HIS A 81 -15.91 2.01 -2.84
CA HIS A 81 -14.74 2.00 -3.73
C HIS A 81 -15.02 2.68 -5.08
N ASP A 82 -16.02 2.20 -5.82
CA ASP A 82 -16.37 2.75 -7.15
C ASP A 82 -16.80 4.23 -7.10
N ASN A 83 -17.46 4.61 -6.01
CA ASN A 83 -17.91 5.99 -5.81
C ASN A 83 -16.73 6.92 -5.50
N LEU A 84 -15.78 6.47 -4.70
CA LEU A 84 -14.56 7.22 -4.37
C LEU A 84 -13.67 7.39 -5.62
N LEU A 85 -13.51 6.32 -6.39
CA LEU A 85 -12.78 6.36 -7.67
C LEU A 85 -13.43 7.35 -8.64
N ALA A 86 -14.76 7.30 -8.80
CA ALA A 86 -15.49 8.21 -9.65
C ALA A 86 -15.40 9.67 -9.16
N ALA A 87 -15.47 9.90 -7.85
CA ALA A 87 -15.33 11.23 -7.28
C ALA A 87 -13.93 11.81 -7.53
N MET A 88 -12.88 11.03 -7.29
CA MET A 88 -11.49 11.45 -7.50
C MET A 88 -11.20 11.72 -8.97
N SER A 89 -11.64 10.84 -9.86
CA SER A 89 -11.50 11.02 -11.31
C SER A 89 -12.22 12.27 -11.80
N TRP A 90 -13.45 12.51 -11.32
CA TRP A 90 -14.20 13.71 -11.66
C TRP A 90 -13.49 15.00 -11.22
N LEU A 91 -13.03 15.04 -9.95
CA LEU A 91 -12.30 16.21 -9.43
C LEU A 91 -11.04 16.49 -10.24
N ALA A 92 -10.26 15.47 -10.57
CA ALA A 92 -9.06 15.61 -11.38
C ALA A 92 -9.39 16.11 -12.81
N ASP A 93 -10.40 15.54 -13.46
CA ASP A 93 -10.83 15.92 -14.81
C ASP A 93 -11.36 17.36 -14.91
N GLN A 94 -11.94 17.87 -13.82
CA GLN A 94 -12.43 19.27 -13.77
C GLN A 94 -11.35 20.27 -13.32
N GLY A 95 -10.12 19.80 -13.06
CA GLY A 95 -9.02 20.64 -12.57
C GLY A 95 -9.15 21.03 -11.09
N HIS A 96 -10.04 20.39 -10.32
CA HIS A 96 -10.15 20.56 -8.86
C HIS A 96 -9.07 19.72 -8.14
N LEU A 97 -7.80 19.96 -8.48
CA LEU A 97 -6.68 19.14 -8.08
C LEU A 97 -6.39 19.19 -6.58
N ASP A 98 -6.68 20.31 -5.92
CA ASP A 98 -6.61 20.44 -4.47
C ASP A 98 -7.56 19.48 -3.76
N GLN A 99 -8.79 19.36 -4.24
CA GLN A 99 -9.80 18.45 -3.68
C GLN A 99 -9.49 16.99 -4.02
N ALA A 100 -9.02 16.70 -5.24
CA ALA A 100 -8.60 15.35 -5.63
C ALA A 100 -7.43 14.87 -4.76
N THR A 101 -6.41 15.72 -4.57
CA THR A 101 -5.27 15.46 -3.71
C THR A 101 -5.70 15.27 -2.26
N HIS A 102 -6.60 16.10 -1.75
CA HIS A 102 -7.12 15.98 -0.40
C HIS A 102 -7.86 14.64 -0.20
N LEU A 103 -8.75 14.28 -1.12
CA LEU A 103 -9.46 12.99 -1.07
C LEU A 103 -8.49 11.79 -1.12
N PHE A 104 -7.44 11.87 -1.95
CA PHE A 104 -6.38 10.87 -1.97
C PHE A 104 -5.68 10.75 -0.61
N LEU A 105 -5.27 11.88 0.00
CA LEU A 105 -4.58 11.88 1.30
C LEU A 105 -5.43 11.34 2.45
N LEU A 106 -6.74 11.52 2.41
CA LEU A 106 -7.66 10.94 3.38
C LEU A 106 -7.78 9.41 3.25
N THR A 107 -7.66 8.89 2.02
CA THR A 107 -8.00 7.50 1.68
C THR A 107 -6.81 6.66 1.21
N TRP A 108 -5.58 7.21 1.15
CA TRP A 108 -4.42 6.52 0.58
C TRP A 108 -4.12 5.16 1.23
N ARG A 109 -4.35 5.02 2.56
CA ARG A 109 -4.16 3.75 3.27
C ARG A 109 -5.12 2.67 2.77
N PHE A 110 -6.36 3.05 2.47
CA PHE A 110 -7.35 2.15 1.88
C PHE A 110 -6.89 1.67 0.50
N TRP A 111 -6.51 2.60 -0.39
CA TRP A 111 -6.03 2.26 -1.72
C TRP A 111 -4.79 1.37 -1.68
N TRP A 112 -3.91 1.61 -0.72
CA TRP A 112 -2.71 0.79 -0.52
C TRP A 112 -3.03 -0.60 -0.01
N LEU A 113 -3.71 -0.72 1.13
CA LEU A 113 -3.98 -1.99 1.82
C LEU A 113 -4.85 -2.95 1.00
N HIS A 114 -5.79 -2.42 0.23
CA HIS A 114 -6.67 -3.22 -0.63
C HIS A 114 -6.15 -3.36 -2.08
N GLY A 115 -4.97 -2.82 -2.39
CA GLY A 115 -4.31 -3.01 -3.69
C GLY A 115 -4.90 -2.20 -4.85
N HIS A 116 -5.71 -1.17 -4.56
CA HIS A 116 -6.44 -0.38 -5.56
C HIS A 116 -5.68 0.84 -6.10
N LEU A 117 -4.46 1.11 -5.61
CA LEU A 117 -3.69 2.31 -6.02
C LEU A 117 -3.50 2.44 -7.53
N ALA A 118 -3.32 1.32 -8.23
CA ALA A 118 -3.12 1.33 -9.68
C ALA A 118 -4.33 1.86 -10.46
N GLU A 119 -5.53 1.78 -9.88
CA GLU A 119 -6.77 2.29 -10.49
C GLU A 119 -6.80 3.82 -10.53
N LEU A 120 -5.97 4.47 -9.72
CA LEU A 120 -5.82 5.93 -9.65
C LEU A 120 -4.82 6.48 -10.69
N ALA A 121 -4.39 5.70 -11.70
CA ALA A 121 -3.40 6.13 -12.69
C ALA A 121 -3.78 7.47 -13.34
N ARG A 122 -5.03 7.61 -13.83
CA ARG A 122 -5.49 8.83 -14.47
C ARG A 122 -5.56 10.03 -13.51
N PRO A 123 -6.24 9.95 -12.34
CA PRO A 123 -6.15 11.03 -11.35
C PRO A 123 -4.70 11.41 -10.98
N GLY A 124 -3.80 10.44 -10.87
CA GLY A 124 -2.39 10.68 -10.58
C GLY A 124 -1.68 11.48 -11.70
N ASP A 125 -1.95 11.15 -12.97
CA ASP A 125 -1.42 11.88 -14.11
C ASP A 125 -1.90 13.34 -14.14
N GLU A 126 -3.17 13.59 -13.85
CA GLU A 126 -3.74 14.95 -13.76
C GLU A 126 -3.16 15.73 -12.57
N MET A 127 -2.96 15.08 -11.41
CA MET A 127 -2.32 15.69 -10.25
C MET A 127 -0.88 16.09 -10.54
N GLU A 128 -0.11 15.26 -11.26
CA GLU A 128 1.24 15.60 -11.69
C GLU A 128 1.25 16.76 -12.69
N ALA A 129 0.38 16.70 -13.72
CA ALA A 129 0.33 17.70 -14.79
C ALA A 129 -0.08 19.09 -14.29
N GLY A 130 -1.06 19.15 -13.41
CA GLY A 130 -1.61 20.43 -12.93
C GLY A 130 -0.97 20.98 -11.64
N ARG A 131 0.14 20.41 -11.19
CA ARG A 131 0.81 20.82 -9.95
C ARG A 131 1.23 22.30 -9.89
N GLU A 132 1.51 22.90 -11.05
CA GLU A 132 1.97 24.30 -11.16
C GLU A 132 0.83 25.31 -10.93
N ASP A 133 -0.42 24.86 -11.05
CA ASP A 133 -1.61 25.67 -10.78
C ASP A 133 -1.95 25.70 -9.27
N LEU A 134 -1.23 24.93 -8.45
CA LEU A 134 -1.43 24.82 -7.01
C LEU A 134 -0.37 25.64 -6.24
N PRO A 135 -0.72 26.13 -5.03
CA PRO A 135 0.28 26.66 -4.11
C PRO A 135 1.39 25.64 -3.84
N PRO A 136 2.65 26.04 -3.54
CA PRO A 136 3.78 25.14 -3.42
C PRO A 136 3.54 23.90 -2.55
N TYR A 137 2.94 24.07 -1.37
CA TYR A 137 2.63 22.96 -0.47
C TYR A 137 1.61 21.96 -1.08
N GLN A 138 0.56 22.47 -1.69
CA GLN A 138 -0.46 21.61 -2.32
C GLN A 138 0.12 20.93 -3.56
N GLY A 139 0.94 21.61 -4.35
CA GLY A 139 1.67 21.03 -5.48
C GLY A 139 2.62 19.90 -5.02
N ALA A 140 3.31 20.07 -3.88
CA ALA A 140 4.14 19.01 -3.29
C ALA A 140 3.30 17.78 -2.88
N LEU A 141 2.13 17.98 -2.28
CA LEU A 141 1.20 16.91 -1.91
C LEU A 141 0.68 16.17 -3.15
N ALA A 142 0.30 16.89 -4.21
CA ALA A 142 -0.15 16.32 -5.47
C ALA A 142 0.94 15.43 -6.11
N LEU A 143 2.16 15.93 -6.19
CA LEU A 143 3.32 15.17 -6.68
C LEU A 143 3.60 13.94 -5.81
N THR A 144 3.51 14.06 -4.49
CA THR A 144 3.71 12.93 -3.58
C THR A 144 2.66 11.84 -3.81
N GLY A 145 1.39 12.22 -3.94
CA GLY A 145 0.31 11.29 -4.28
C GLY A 145 0.52 10.61 -5.64
N ALA A 146 0.83 11.39 -6.68
CA ALA A 146 1.16 10.87 -8.01
C ALA A 146 2.34 9.90 -7.96
N GLY A 147 3.39 10.21 -7.19
CA GLY A 147 4.55 9.35 -7.01
C GLY A 147 4.22 7.97 -6.44
N PHE A 148 3.35 7.89 -5.42
CA PHE A 148 2.88 6.61 -4.88
C PHE A 148 2.02 5.84 -5.88
N ILE A 149 1.17 6.51 -6.65
CA ILE A 149 0.37 5.89 -7.71
C ILE A 149 1.28 5.33 -8.82
N LEU A 150 2.33 6.06 -9.19
CA LEU A 150 3.33 5.58 -10.17
C LEU A 150 4.10 4.36 -9.68
N ILE A 151 4.47 4.32 -8.39
CA ILE A 151 5.05 3.09 -7.78
C ILE A 151 4.08 1.92 -7.96
N ALA A 152 2.79 2.13 -7.67
CA ALA A 152 1.77 1.10 -7.80
C ALA A 152 1.59 0.60 -9.24
N ASN A 153 1.86 1.45 -10.22
CA ASN A 153 1.85 1.09 -11.65
C ASN A 153 3.21 0.56 -12.15
N GLY A 154 4.23 0.44 -11.27
CA GLY A 154 5.55 -0.07 -11.62
C GLY A 154 6.45 0.92 -12.36
N ASP A 155 6.03 2.18 -12.53
CA ASP A 155 6.84 3.23 -13.19
C ASP A 155 7.77 3.92 -12.17
N LEU A 156 8.76 3.15 -11.69
CA LEU A 156 9.73 3.63 -10.70
C LEU A 156 10.60 4.80 -11.19
N PRO A 157 11.04 4.86 -12.47
CA PRO A 157 11.80 6.00 -12.96
C PRO A 157 11.01 7.31 -12.92
N ARG A 158 9.74 7.29 -13.34
CA ARG A 158 8.87 8.46 -13.29
C ARG A 158 8.53 8.83 -11.84
N ALA A 159 8.24 7.85 -10.99
CA ALA A 159 8.01 8.06 -9.56
C ALA A 159 9.18 8.79 -8.91
N GLN A 160 10.42 8.36 -9.18
CA GLN A 160 11.62 9.03 -8.67
C GLN A 160 11.68 10.50 -9.12
N THR A 161 11.38 10.77 -10.38
CA THR A 161 11.39 12.14 -10.93
C THR A 161 10.35 13.00 -10.21
N VAL A 162 9.13 12.49 -10.07
CA VAL A 162 8.01 13.20 -9.45
C VAL A 162 8.27 13.48 -7.97
N PHE A 163 8.76 12.48 -7.22
CA PHE A 163 9.17 12.71 -5.83
C PHE A 163 10.29 13.73 -5.72
N GLY A 164 11.30 13.70 -6.62
CA GLY A 164 12.37 14.70 -6.63
C GLY A 164 11.86 16.11 -6.87
N GLN A 165 10.82 16.28 -7.69
CA GLN A 165 10.18 17.59 -7.94
C GLN A 165 9.38 18.11 -6.73
N SER A 166 8.90 17.24 -5.85
CA SER A 166 8.15 17.67 -4.65
C SER A 166 9.04 18.25 -3.56
N LEU A 167 10.32 17.84 -3.46
CA LEU A 167 11.24 18.28 -2.41
C LEU A 167 11.40 19.82 -2.33
N PRO A 168 11.75 20.55 -3.43
CA PRO A 168 11.90 21.99 -3.36
C PRO A 168 10.59 22.72 -3.04
N LEU A 169 9.43 22.13 -3.31
CA LEU A 169 8.13 22.69 -2.97
C LEU A 169 7.85 22.56 -1.47
N TYR A 170 8.18 21.40 -0.86
CA TYR A 170 8.11 21.24 0.60
C TYR A 170 9.05 22.18 1.34
N GLN A 171 10.25 22.44 0.81
CA GLN A 171 11.21 23.37 1.41
C GLN A 171 10.73 24.83 1.40
N GLN A 172 9.81 25.19 0.51
CA GLN A 172 9.20 26.52 0.46
C GLN A 172 8.03 26.68 1.44
N ALA A 173 7.52 25.55 1.96
CA ALA A 173 6.40 25.54 2.87
C ALA A 173 6.84 25.74 4.33
N SER A 174 6.02 26.42 5.12
CA SER A 174 6.30 26.70 6.55
C SER A 174 5.59 25.73 7.50
N GLU A 175 4.75 24.87 6.98
CA GLU A 175 3.94 23.94 7.75
C GLU A 175 4.79 22.79 8.31
N GLN A 176 4.61 22.45 9.60
CA GLN A 176 5.32 21.34 10.21
C GLN A 176 5.09 20.02 9.45
N LEU A 177 3.87 19.81 8.92
CA LEU A 177 3.54 18.63 8.12
C LEU A 177 4.36 18.59 6.82
N ALA A 178 4.64 19.73 6.19
CA ALA A 178 5.47 19.80 4.99
C ALA A 178 6.90 19.30 5.27
N VAL A 179 7.47 19.66 6.41
CA VAL A 179 8.81 19.21 6.82
C VAL A 179 8.83 17.69 7.05
N VAL A 180 7.81 17.15 7.70
CA VAL A 180 7.69 15.69 7.92
C VAL A 180 7.50 14.94 6.60
N LEU A 181 6.67 15.45 5.70
CA LEU A 181 6.43 14.83 4.39
C LEU A 181 7.65 14.94 3.46
N ASN A 182 8.44 16.02 3.57
CA ASN A 182 9.75 16.11 2.92
C ASN A 182 10.64 14.92 3.31
N ALA A 183 10.75 14.62 4.62
CA ALA A 183 11.51 13.48 5.08
C ALA A 183 10.92 12.12 4.61
N THR A 184 9.59 12.03 4.50
CA THR A 184 8.93 10.85 3.89
C THR A 184 9.35 10.66 2.44
N VAL A 185 9.39 11.74 1.66
CA VAL A 185 9.83 11.70 0.26
C VAL A 185 11.30 11.32 0.17
N LEU A 186 12.17 11.86 1.03
CA LEU A 186 13.58 11.47 1.10
C LEU A 186 13.72 9.96 1.42
N ALA A 187 12.90 9.44 2.34
CA ALA A 187 12.89 8.00 2.65
C ALA A 187 12.53 7.16 1.42
N VAL A 188 11.47 7.54 0.69
CA VAL A 188 11.05 6.83 -0.53
C VAL A 188 12.12 6.91 -1.63
N LEU A 189 12.71 8.08 -1.86
CA LEU A 189 13.79 8.25 -2.84
C LEU A 189 15.03 7.42 -2.48
N GLY A 190 15.40 7.38 -1.18
CA GLY A 190 16.47 6.53 -0.68
C GLY A 190 16.19 5.05 -0.94
N HIS A 191 14.95 4.61 -0.70
CA HIS A 191 14.54 3.24 -1.01
C HIS A 191 14.59 2.93 -2.52
N LEU A 192 14.11 3.83 -3.38
CA LEU A 192 14.21 3.70 -4.83
C LEU A 192 15.68 3.64 -5.32
N ALA A 193 16.59 4.37 -4.67
CA ALA A 193 18.03 4.26 -4.93
C ALA A 193 18.58 2.89 -4.53
N ALA A 194 18.16 2.36 -3.35
CA ALA A 194 18.58 1.03 -2.87
C ALA A 194 18.11 -0.10 -3.81
N ILE A 195 16.90 -0.03 -4.36
CA ILE A 195 16.39 -0.97 -5.37
C ILE A 195 17.32 -1.04 -6.59
N ARG A 196 17.89 0.10 -7.01
CA ARG A 196 18.87 0.18 -8.10
C ARG A 196 20.28 -0.16 -7.66
N ARG A 197 20.50 -0.62 -6.43
CA ARG A 197 21.79 -0.93 -5.81
C ARG A 197 22.72 0.29 -5.64
N ASP A 198 22.18 1.50 -5.69
CA ASP A 198 22.90 2.72 -5.31
C ASP A 198 22.80 2.89 -3.78
N TYR A 199 23.55 2.07 -3.05
CA TYR A 199 23.51 2.06 -1.59
C TYR A 199 24.15 3.31 -0.97
N ALA A 200 25.06 3.98 -1.67
CA ALA A 200 25.66 5.23 -1.21
C ALA A 200 24.64 6.36 -1.29
N GLY A 201 24.03 6.59 -2.44
CA GLY A 201 22.99 7.59 -2.61
C GLY A 201 21.76 7.30 -1.76
N ALA A 202 21.42 6.02 -1.57
CA ALA A 202 20.34 5.62 -0.65
C ALA A 202 20.65 6.05 0.79
N SER A 203 21.86 5.77 1.29
CA SER A 203 22.25 6.17 2.66
C SER A 203 22.22 7.68 2.84
N GLU A 204 22.75 8.47 1.88
CA GLU A 204 22.74 9.93 1.94
C GLU A 204 21.31 10.49 2.07
N LEU A 205 20.38 10.03 1.24
CA LEU A 205 18.97 10.46 1.27
C LEU A 205 18.27 10.05 2.58
N LEU A 206 18.53 8.84 3.07
CA LEU A 206 17.94 8.33 4.31
C LEU A 206 18.50 9.06 5.54
N ASP A 207 19.81 9.36 5.58
CA ASP A 207 20.46 10.12 6.65
C ASP A 207 19.94 11.57 6.66
N GLU A 208 19.75 12.20 5.48
CA GLU A 208 19.12 13.51 5.36
C GLU A 208 17.68 13.47 5.91
N GLY A 209 16.88 12.50 5.52
CA GLY A 209 15.51 12.31 6.05
C GLY A 209 15.48 12.16 7.57
N GLN A 210 16.41 11.38 8.16
CA GLN A 210 16.55 11.25 9.60
C GLN A 210 16.91 12.61 10.27
N ALA A 211 17.83 13.36 9.69
CA ALA A 211 18.20 14.67 10.21
C ALA A 211 17.02 15.65 10.20
N VAL A 212 16.16 15.56 9.19
CA VAL A 212 14.94 16.39 9.09
C VAL A 212 13.94 16.05 10.20
N VAL A 213 13.63 14.77 10.43
CA VAL A 213 12.65 14.40 11.47
C VAL A 213 13.15 14.60 12.90
N GLN A 214 14.49 14.54 13.12
CA GLN A 214 15.12 14.78 14.42
C GLN A 214 15.08 16.26 14.86
N GLN A 215 14.70 17.19 13.98
CA GLN A 215 14.51 18.60 14.37
C GLN A 215 13.29 18.79 15.29
N PHE A 216 12.36 17.83 15.31
CA PHE A 216 11.18 17.87 16.13
C PHE A 216 11.34 16.96 17.35
N ARG A 217 10.96 17.48 18.53
CA ARG A 217 10.76 16.63 19.71
C ARG A 217 9.35 16.05 19.69
N ASP A 218 9.17 14.86 20.23
CA ASP A 218 7.86 14.19 20.33
C ASP A 218 6.76 15.08 20.95
N GLU A 219 7.15 15.96 21.89
CA GLU A 219 6.25 16.90 22.59
C GLU A 219 5.83 18.12 21.79
N ASP A 220 6.59 18.47 20.73
CA ASP A 220 6.34 19.65 19.90
C ASP A 220 5.26 19.38 18.82
N LEU A 221 4.95 18.13 18.56
CA LEU A 221 4.01 17.72 17.51
C LEU A 221 2.77 17.05 18.12
N THR A 222 1.61 17.36 17.55
CA THR A 222 0.32 16.84 18.00
C THR A 222 -0.49 16.29 16.83
N GLY A 223 -1.49 15.46 17.13
CA GLY A 223 -2.48 14.99 16.17
C GLY A 223 -1.84 14.30 14.96
N TYR A 224 -2.30 14.66 13.78
CA TYR A 224 -1.90 14.04 12.51
C TYR A 224 -0.41 14.26 12.18
N VAL A 225 0.16 15.42 12.53
CA VAL A 225 1.58 15.70 12.25
C VAL A 225 2.49 14.76 13.04
N ARG A 226 2.18 14.52 14.32
CA ARG A 226 2.90 13.55 15.15
C ARG A 226 2.78 12.14 14.59
N LEU A 227 1.58 11.76 14.16
CA LEU A 227 1.37 10.47 13.52
C LEU A 227 2.28 10.31 12.30
N GLN A 228 2.27 11.28 11.41
CA GLN A 228 3.11 11.23 10.20
C GLN A 228 4.61 11.22 10.53
N GLN A 229 5.07 11.92 11.57
CA GLN A 229 6.45 11.83 12.03
C GLN A 229 6.81 10.41 12.45
N LEU A 230 5.98 9.75 13.28
CA LEU A 230 6.23 8.37 13.71
C LEU A 230 6.31 7.41 12.52
N LEU A 231 5.40 7.58 11.54
CA LEU A 231 5.42 6.79 10.31
C LEU A 231 6.71 7.00 9.52
N THR A 232 7.12 8.25 9.37
CA THR A 232 8.34 8.60 8.64
C THR A 232 9.57 8.02 9.31
N VAL A 233 9.67 8.10 10.64
CA VAL A 233 10.77 7.49 11.40
C VAL A 233 10.82 5.98 11.18
N ALA A 234 9.66 5.30 11.26
CA ALA A 234 9.58 3.85 11.03
C ALA A 234 10.00 3.48 9.59
N LEU A 235 9.61 4.25 8.58
CA LEU A 235 10.01 4.03 7.19
C LEU A 235 11.51 4.25 6.98
N LEU A 236 12.07 5.31 7.56
CA LEU A 236 13.51 5.60 7.48
C LEU A 236 14.32 4.46 8.09
N ASP A 237 13.93 3.96 9.27
CA ASP A 237 14.59 2.82 9.91
C ASP A 237 14.49 1.56 9.05
N ASN A 238 13.32 1.27 8.48
CA ASN A 238 13.13 0.11 7.63
C ASN A 238 14.00 0.20 6.36
N PHE A 239 13.98 1.32 5.66
CA PHE A 239 14.74 1.45 4.42
C PHE A 239 16.26 1.49 4.67
N LEU A 240 16.72 2.14 5.75
CA LEU A 240 18.13 2.07 6.14
C LEU A 240 18.53 0.66 6.57
N GLY A 241 17.65 -0.05 7.28
CA GLY A 241 17.82 -1.45 7.63
C GLY A 241 17.96 -2.35 6.40
N GLN A 242 17.16 -2.14 5.35
CA GLN A 242 17.26 -2.86 4.08
C GLN A 242 18.60 -2.59 3.36
N VAL A 243 19.11 -1.35 3.41
CA VAL A 243 20.45 -1.02 2.90
C VAL A 243 21.51 -1.80 3.69
N ARG A 244 21.45 -1.82 5.03
CA ARG A 244 22.38 -2.57 5.88
C ARG A 244 22.31 -4.07 5.62
N LEU A 245 21.11 -4.63 5.50
CA LEU A 245 20.91 -6.04 5.18
C LEU A 245 21.53 -6.40 3.83
N SER A 246 21.34 -5.54 2.83
CA SER A 246 21.94 -5.72 1.48
C SER A 246 23.47 -5.63 1.49
N GLN A 247 24.06 -4.94 2.47
CA GLN A 247 25.51 -4.84 2.69
C GLN A 247 26.06 -5.99 3.55
N GLY A 248 25.20 -6.88 4.06
CA GLY A 248 25.58 -8.00 4.92
C GLY A 248 25.70 -7.64 6.42
N ASP A 249 25.38 -6.41 6.81
CA ASP A 249 25.34 -5.99 8.23
C ASP A 249 23.98 -6.35 8.85
N ASN A 250 23.77 -7.67 9.05
CA ASN A 250 22.52 -8.23 9.53
C ASN A 250 22.17 -7.75 10.95
N ASP A 251 23.16 -7.45 11.79
CA ASP A 251 22.95 -6.98 13.16
C ASP A 251 22.47 -5.53 13.18
N ALA A 252 23.05 -4.65 12.38
CA ALA A 252 22.56 -3.28 12.23
C ALA A 252 21.15 -3.26 11.63
N ALA A 253 20.91 -4.07 10.61
CA ALA A 253 19.58 -4.21 10.02
C ALA A 253 18.53 -4.64 11.07
N ALA A 254 18.78 -5.70 11.81
CA ALA A 254 17.87 -6.19 12.84
C ALA A 254 17.59 -5.14 13.95
N ARG A 255 18.59 -4.33 14.34
CA ARG A 255 18.39 -3.22 15.30
C ARG A 255 17.46 -2.15 14.72
N LEU A 256 17.69 -1.73 13.48
CA LEU A 256 16.87 -0.72 12.81
C LEU A 256 15.42 -1.20 12.65
N PHE A 257 15.22 -2.41 12.16
CA PHE A 257 13.86 -2.98 12.02
C PHE A 257 13.15 -3.14 13.37
N THR A 258 13.88 -3.50 14.43
CA THR A 258 13.30 -3.59 15.79
C THR A 258 12.86 -2.22 16.30
N HIS A 259 13.66 -1.17 16.07
CA HIS A 259 13.30 0.20 16.43
C HIS A 259 12.12 0.69 15.59
N GLY A 260 12.17 0.53 14.26
CA GLY A 260 11.08 0.88 13.34
C GLY A 260 9.75 0.21 13.72
N LEU A 261 9.78 -1.09 14.07
CA LEU A 261 8.61 -1.83 14.55
C LEU A 261 8.03 -1.22 15.85
N ALA A 262 8.91 -0.88 16.80
CA ALA A 262 8.48 -0.27 18.05
C ALA A 262 7.82 1.11 17.82
N VAL A 263 8.38 1.92 16.92
CA VAL A 263 7.82 3.23 16.54
C VAL A 263 6.49 3.05 15.80
N ALA A 264 6.42 2.14 14.84
CA ALA A 264 5.22 1.86 14.06
C ALA A 264 4.04 1.40 14.95
N ARG A 265 4.31 0.53 15.92
CA ARG A 265 3.31 0.10 16.90
C ARG A 265 2.79 1.25 17.78
N ARG A 266 3.63 2.24 18.11
CA ARG A 266 3.19 3.47 18.83
C ARG A 266 2.28 4.34 17.96
N ALA A 267 2.47 4.32 16.65
CA ALA A 267 1.64 5.05 15.70
C ALA A 267 0.26 4.39 15.48
N HIS A 268 0.07 3.15 15.90
CA HIS A 268 -1.11 2.32 15.61
C HIS A 268 -1.43 2.20 14.11
N ASP A 269 -0.42 2.36 13.25
CA ASP A 269 -0.58 2.23 11.80
C ASP A 269 -0.08 0.87 11.31
N GLY A 270 -0.96 0.14 10.64
CA GLY A 270 -0.68 -1.23 10.20
C GLY A 270 0.39 -1.33 9.12
N ILE A 271 0.48 -0.37 8.21
CA ILE A 271 1.39 -0.45 7.05
C ILE A 271 2.86 -0.55 7.47
N PRO A 272 3.43 0.38 8.26
CA PRO A 272 4.83 0.26 8.67
C PRO A 272 5.08 -0.90 9.63
N VAL A 273 4.06 -1.35 10.40
CA VAL A 273 4.18 -2.58 11.21
C VAL A 273 4.37 -3.80 10.31
N LEU A 274 3.57 -3.93 9.25
CA LEU A 274 3.71 -5.01 8.27
C LEU A 274 5.09 -4.99 7.61
N ILE A 275 5.55 -3.83 7.15
CA ILE A 275 6.90 -3.69 6.56
C ILE A 275 7.98 -4.14 7.54
N SER A 276 7.93 -3.61 8.79
CA SER A 276 8.94 -3.93 9.81
C SER A 276 8.96 -5.41 10.21
N LEU A 277 7.80 -6.06 10.32
CA LEU A 277 7.71 -7.49 10.63
C LEU A 277 8.29 -8.36 9.51
N TYR A 278 8.03 -7.99 8.25
CA TYR A 278 8.59 -8.66 7.09
C TYR A 278 10.11 -8.55 7.07
N ASP A 279 10.62 -7.33 7.15
CA ASP A 279 12.06 -7.03 7.11
C ASP A 279 12.81 -7.67 8.29
N LEU A 280 12.20 -7.65 9.49
CA LEU A 280 12.78 -8.31 10.67
C LEU A 280 12.82 -9.83 10.50
N GLY A 281 11.81 -10.41 9.85
CA GLY A 281 11.82 -11.81 9.45
C GLY A 281 12.99 -12.15 8.53
N LEU A 282 13.24 -11.32 7.51
CA LEU A 282 14.39 -11.50 6.60
C LEU A 282 15.73 -11.33 7.31
N ALA A 283 15.86 -10.34 8.20
CA ALA A 283 17.10 -10.13 8.96
C ALA A 283 17.40 -11.30 9.91
N ARG A 284 16.37 -11.83 10.60
CA ARG A 284 16.51 -13.03 11.45
C ARG A 284 16.90 -14.26 10.64
N GLN A 285 16.31 -14.43 9.47
CA GLN A 285 16.67 -15.49 8.54
C GLN A 285 18.15 -15.38 8.10
N ALA A 286 18.63 -14.17 7.79
CA ALA A 286 20.03 -13.91 7.46
C ALA A 286 21.01 -14.11 8.64
N GLN A 287 20.52 -14.07 9.87
CA GLN A 287 21.26 -14.41 11.10
C GLN A 287 21.18 -15.90 11.47
N ASP A 288 20.56 -16.74 10.64
CA ASP A 288 20.28 -18.17 10.89
C ASP A 288 19.32 -18.41 12.09
N ASP A 289 18.62 -17.37 12.57
CA ASP A 289 17.54 -17.47 13.55
C ASP A 289 16.22 -17.79 12.87
N LEU A 290 16.08 -19.02 12.37
CA LEU A 290 14.90 -19.44 11.61
C LEU A 290 13.62 -19.47 12.47
N ALA A 291 13.74 -19.68 13.77
CA ALA A 291 12.59 -19.66 14.68
C ALA A 291 12.07 -18.23 14.88
N GLY A 292 12.97 -17.28 15.13
CA GLY A 292 12.64 -15.85 15.22
C GLY A 292 12.07 -15.32 13.90
N ALA A 293 12.67 -15.69 12.76
CA ALA A 293 12.18 -15.35 11.44
C ALA A 293 10.72 -15.81 11.24
N ALA A 294 10.45 -17.10 11.47
CA ALA A 294 9.11 -17.66 11.37
C ALA A 294 8.11 -16.95 12.31
N GLY A 295 8.53 -16.58 13.52
CA GLY A 295 7.69 -15.86 14.47
C GLY A 295 7.20 -14.52 13.94
N HIS A 296 8.12 -13.65 13.48
CA HIS A 296 7.78 -12.35 12.92
C HIS A 296 6.96 -12.45 11.63
N LEU A 297 7.32 -13.38 10.74
CA LEU A 297 6.59 -13.59 9.48
C LEU A 297 5.18 -14.11 9.71
N LYS A 298 4.96 -14.99 10.67
CA LYS A 298 3.61 -15.46 11.05
C LYS A 298 2.76 -14.35 11.68
N GLU A 299 3.36 -13.53 12.55
CA GLU A 299 2.68 -12.36 13.13
C GLU A 299 2.22 -11.40 12.01
N GLY A 300 3.12 -11.06 11.08
CA GLY A 300 2.80 -10.19 9.95
C GLY A 300 1.74 -10.79 9.01
N LEU A 301 1.82 -12.09 8.71
CA LEU A 301 0.81 -12.78 7.90
C LEU A 301 -0.59 -12.74 8.54
N ALA A 302 -0.67 -12.94 9.85
CA ALA A 302 -1.93 -12.88 10.58
C ALA A 302 -2.53 -11.47 10.52
N MET A 303 -1.71 -10.44 10.73
CA MET A 303 -2.11 -9.04 10.67
C MET A 303 -2.53 -8.62 9.25
N ALA A 304 -1.77 -8.99 8.22
CA ALA A 304 -2.11 -8.72 6.82
C ALA A 304 -3.47 -9.35 6.45
N ALA A 305 -3.71 -10.57 6.91
CA ALA A 305 -4.97 -11.27 6.72
C ALA A 305 -6.16 -10.57 7.40
N GLU A 306 -5.93 -9.98 8.58
CA GLU A 306 -6.96 -9.26 9.33
C GLU A 306 -7.39 -7.97 8.62
N VAL A 307 -6.43 -7.22 8.08
CA VAL A 307 -6.71 -5.96 7.34
C VAL A 307 -7.10 -6.18 5.88
N GLY A 308 -7.10 -7.43 5.39
CA GLY A 308 -7.45 -7.76 4.01
C GLY A 308 -6.35 -7.48 2.98
N ASP A 309 -5.10 -7.26 3.42
CA ASP A 309 -3.96 -7.04 2.53
C ASP A 309 -3.47 -8.37 1.93
N GLU A 310 -4.15 -8.81 0.87
CA GLU A 310 -3.84 -10.06 0.16
C GLU A 310 -2.43 -10.03 -0.47
N THR A 311 -1.95 -8.86 -0.86
CA THR A 311 -0.61 -8.68 -1.44
C THR A 311 0.47 -8.96 -0.41
N SER A 312 0.40 -8.31 0.76
CA SER A 312 1.32 -8.59 1.87
C SER A 312 1.23 -10.04 2.33
N CYS A 313 0.03 -10.64 2.37
CA CYS A 313 -0.13 -12.07 2.67
C CYS A 313 0.73 -12.94 1.75
N ALA A 314 0.73 -12.67 0.44
CA ALA A 314 1.53 -13.43 -0.52
C ALA A 314 3.05 -13.28 -0.27
N TYR A 315 3.54 -12.09 0.06
CA TYR A 315 4.94 -11.87 0.41
C TYR A 315 5.34 -12.63 1.69
N TYR A 316 4.49 -12.62 2.71
CA TYR A 316 4.74 -13.38 3.92
C TYR A 316 4.76 -14.89 3.66
N LEU A 317 3.87 -15.41 2.80
CA LEU A 317 3.89 -16.82 2.39
C LEU A 317 5.21 -17.18 1.67
N GLU A 318 5.69 -16.29 0.80
CA GLU A 318 6.94 -16.45 0.07
C GLU A 318 8.15 -16.47 1.03
N ALA A 319 8.21 -15.55 1.98
CA ALA A 319 9.27 -15.52 3.00
C ALA A 319 9.23 -16.75 3.92
N LEU A 320 8.03 -17.19 4.33
CA LEU A 320 7.86 -18.43 5.11
C LEU A 320 8.26 -19.67 4.30
N ALA A 321 8.08 -19.67 2.96
CA ALA A 321 8.58 -20.75 2.10
C ALA A 321 10.11 -20.82 2.13
N ALA A 322 10.80 -19.67 2.10
CA ALA A 322 12.25 -19.61 2.21
C ALA A 322 12.74 -20.16 3.56
N VAL A 323 12.08 -19.77 4.68
CA VAL A 323 12.38 -20.31 6.01
C VAL A 323 12.17 -21.83 6.05
N ALA A 324 11.05 -22.35 5.53
CA ALA A 324 10.79 -23.78 5.49
C ALA A 324 11.85 -24.55 4.69
N GLY A 325 12.30 -23.99 3.57
CA GLY A 325 13.39 -24.56 2.78
C GLY A 325 14.71 -24.67 3.55
N GLN A 326 15.03 -23.69 4.39
CA GLN A 326 16.21 -23.72 5.26
C GLN A 326 16.04 -24.64 6.48
N GLN A 327 14.80 -24.85 6.96
CA GLN A 327 14.49 -25.81 8.02
C GLN A 327 14.43 -27.28 7.56
N ASP A 328 14.87 -27.56 6.34
CA ASP A 328 14.85 -28.88 5.72
C ASP A 328 13.44 -29.47 5.49
N ASP A 329 12.46 -28.59 5.27
CA ASP A 329 11.08 -28.94 4.87
C ASP A 329 10.81 -28.44 3.43
N PRO A 330 11.39 -29.07 2.40
CA PRO A 330 11.27 -28.62 1.02
C PRO A 330 9.85 -28.75 0.46
N GLU A 331 9.07 -29.73 0.94
CA GLU A 331 7.69 -29.90 0.50
C GLU A 331 6.82 -28.74 0.98
N ARG A 332 6.95 -28.33 2.23
CA ARG A 332 6.29 -27.13 2.78
C ARG A 332 6.68 -25.88 2.03
N ALA A 333 7.99 -25.73 1.72
CA ALA A 333 8.49 -24.61 0.96
C ALA A 333 7.82 -24.51 -0.42
N VAL A 334 7.72 -25.61 -1.16
CA VAL A 334 7.06 -25.66 -2.48
C VAL A 334 5.58 -25.31 -2.38
N ARG A 335 4.87 -25.82 -1.39
CA ARG A 335 3.45 -25.55 -1.17
C ARG A 335 3.17 -24.07 -0.90
N LEU A 336 3.94 -23.46 0.00
CA LEU A 336 3.81 -22.05 0.36
C LEU A 336 4.17 -21.13 -0.82
N LEU A 337 5.24 -21.45 -1.54
CA LEU A 337 5.67 -20.66 -2.69
C LEU A 337 4.65 -20.71 -3.84
N ALA A 338 4.06 -21.88 -4.12
CA ALA A 338 3.04 -22.03 -5.14
C ALA A 338 1.76 -21.24 -4.77
N ALA A 339 1.36 -21.27 -3.49
CA ALA A 339 0.24 -20.49 -3.00
C ALA A 339 0.48 -18.98 -3.10
N ALA A 340 1.69 -18.51 -2.72
CA ALA A 340 2.09 -17.10 -2.82
C ALA A 340 2.03 -16.61 -4.27
N ARG A 341 2.56 -17.37 -5.22
CA ARG A 341 2.54 -17.03 -6.65
C ARG A 341 1.13 -16.95 -7.21
N SER A 342 0.30 -17.95 -6.93
CA SER A 342 -1.10 -17.95 -7.36
C SER A 342 -1.86 -16.73 -6.84
N GLN A 343 -1.58 -16.31 -5.60
CA GLN A 343 -2.21 -15.14 -4.99
C GLN A 343 -1.72 -13.82 -5.63
N LEU A 344 -0.42 -13.69 -5.91
CA LEU A 344 0.14 -12.51 -6.60
C LEU A 344 -0.37 -12.38 -8.04
N GLU A 345 -0.49 -13.48 -8.76
CA GLU A 345 -1.08 -13.51 -10.10
C GLU A 345 -2.54 -13.05 -10.08
N ALA A 346 -3.31 -13.52 -9.10
CA ALA A 346 -4.71 -13.17 -8.95
C ALA A 346 -4.93 -11.70 -8.56
N SER A 347 -4.03 -11.13 -7.75
CA SER A 347 -4.13 -9.74 -7.28
C SER A 347 -3.65 -8.71 -8.30
N GLY A 348 -2.96 -9.11 -9.36
CA GLY A 348 -2.31 -8.18 -10.31
C GLY A 348 -1.18 -7.34 -9.70
N SER A 349 -0.82 -7.60 -8.44
CA SER A 349 0.11 -6.78 -7.63
C SER A 349 1.59 -7.12 -7.86
N GLY A 350 1.93 -7.71 -9.01
CA GLY A 350 3.31 -8.06 -9.36
C GLY A 350 4.31 -6.90 -9.35
N TRP A 351 3.82 -5.66 -9.40
CA TRP A 351 4.63 -4.44 -9.33
C TRP A 351 5.34 -4.25 -7.98
N LEU A 352 4.77 -4.74 -6.87
CA LEU A 352 5.39 -4.63 -5.55
C LEU A 352 6.72 -5.42 -5.47
N HIS A 353 6.94 -6.35 -6.39
CA HIS A 353 8.21 -7.06 -6.51
C HIS A 353 9.44 -6.15 -6.71
N ALA A 354 9.25 -5.00 -7.31
CA ALA A 354 10.33 -4.02 -7.47
C ALA A 354 10.58 -3.22 -6.17
N TYR A 355 9.62 -3.20 -5.24
CA TYR A 355 9.64 -2.38 -4.05
C TYR A 355 9.97 -3.15 -2.77
N VAL A 356 9.67 -4.44 -2.71
CA VAL A 356 9.91 -5.29 -1.55
C VAL A 356 11.14 -6.17 -1.79
N PRO A 357 12.14 -6.19 -0.87
CA PRO A 357 13.24 -7.14 -0.95
C PRO A 357 12.69 -8.56 -0.95
N ARG A 358 13.02 -9.34 -1.96
CA ARG A 358 12.54 -10.71 -2.08
C ARG A 358 13.56 -11.70 -1.57
N ALA A 359 13.06 -12.74 -0.90
CA ALA A 359 13.82 -13.98 -0.82
C ALA A 359 14.04 -14.48 -2.26
N PRO A 360 15.28 -14.84 -2.66
CA PRO A 360 15.54 -15.29 -4.01
C PRO A 360 14.75 -16.58 -4.29
N HIS A 361 13.86 -16.51 -5.26
CA HIS A 361 13.11 -17.66 -5.81
C HIS A 361 13.37 -17.77 -7.30
N ASP A 362 14.64 -17.61 -7.65
CA ASP A 362 15.15 -17.81 -9.01
C ASP A 362 15.14 -19.29 -9.39
N ASP A 363 15.38 -19.58 -10.67
CA ASP A 363 15.41 -20.94 -11.19
C ASP A 363 16.34 -21.88 -10.41
N PRO A 364 17.53 -21.46 -9.92
CA PRO A 364 18.38 -22.27 -9.07
C PRO A 364 17.74 -22.73 -7.77
N VAL A 365 17.01 -21.83 -7.06
CA VAL A 365 16.32 -22.19 -5.80
C VAL A 365 15.20 -23.19 -6.06
N LEU A 366 14.41 -22.98 -7.12
CA LEU A 366 13.36 -23.90 -7.51
C LEU A 366 13.91 -25.27 -7.92
N ALA A 367 15.01 -25.28 -8.68
CA ALA A 367 15.71 -26.52 -9.06
C ALA A 367 16.24 -27.28 -7.83
N ALA A 368 16.79 -26.57 -6.84
CA ALA A 368 17.25 -27.16 -5.59
C ALA A 368 16.08 -27.72 -4.77
N LEU A 369 14.98 -27.03 -4.66
CA LEU A 369 13.76 -27.53 -4.01
C LEU A 369 13.22 -28.78 -4.72
N ARG A 370 13.16 -28.76 -6.05
CA ARG A 370 12.72 -29.92 -6.84
C ARG A 370 13.63 -31.12 -6.64
N THR A 371 14.94 -30.93 -6.62
CA THR A 371 15.93 -31.99 -6.37
C THR A 371 15.75 -32.60 -4.98
N ARG A 372 15.51 -31.76 -3.95
CA ARG A 372 15.34 -32.22 -2.56
C ARG A 372 14.02 -32.90 -2.32
N THR A 373 12.96 -32.45 -3.00
CA THR A 373 11.60 -33.00 -2.86
C THR A 373 11.40 -34.25 -3.71
N GLY A 374 12.07 -34.33 -4.87
CA GLY A 374 11.81 -35.30 -5.94
C GLY A 374 10.64 -34.86 -6.84
N ASP A 375 10.74 -35.20 -8.15
CA ASP A 375 9.82 -34.66 -9.16
C ASP A 375 8.33 -34.86 -8.86
N ALA A 376 7.92 -36.07 -8.49
CA ALA A 376 6.52 -36.38 -8.24
C ALA A 376 5.95 -35.62 -7.02
N ALA A 377 6.70 -35.55 -5.92
CA ALA A 377 6.29 -34.84 -4.72
C ALA A 377 6.32 -33.32 -4.91
N TYR A 378 7.30 -32.82 -5.70
CA TYR A 378 7.37 -31.41 -6.09
C TYR A 378 6.12 -30.98 -6.86
N GLU A 379 5.75 -31.72 -7.92
CA GLU A 379 4.57 -31.41 -8.74
C GLU A 379 3.26 -31.50 -7.94
N GLN A 380 3.15 -32.49 -7.06
CA GLN A 380 2.00 -32.61 -6.17
C GLN A 380 1.91 -31.44 -5.18
N ALA A 381 3.03 -31.03 -4.57
CA ALA A 381 3.07 -29.91 -3.63
C ALA A 381 2.76 -28.57 -4.33
N GLN A 382 3.29 -28.39 -5.54
CA GLN A 382 3.03 -27.22 -6.37
C GLN A 382 1.55 -27.12 -6.76
N ALA A 383 0.97 -28.21 -7.29
CA ALA A 383 -0.44 -28.25 -7.67
C ALA A 383 -1.36 -28.01 -6.47
N TRP A 384 -1.03 -28.58 -5.31
CA TRP A 384 -1.77 -28.34 -4.08
C TRP A 384 -1.71 -26.86 -3.67
N GLY A 385 -0.50 -26.26 -3.59
CA GLY A 385 -0.32 -24.86 -3.21
C GLY A 385 -1.08 -23.89 -4.13
N ALA A 386 -1.00 -24.11 -5.45
CA ALA A 386 -1.70 -23.29 -6.43
C ALA A 386 -3.23 -23.38 -6.35
N SER A 387 -3.79 -24.46 -5.80
CA SER A 387 -5.22 -24.74 -5.80
C SER A 387 -5.96 -24.40 -4.50
N ILE A 388 -5.25 -24.20 -3.36
CA ILE A 388 -5.90 -24.16 -2.04
C ILE A 388 -6.63 -22.85 -1.72
N GLY A 389 -6.38 -21.78 -2.45
CA GLY A 389 -6.92 -20.44 -2.19
C GLY A 389 -6.29 -19.75 -0.97
N SER A 390 -6.37 -18.42 -0.93
CA SER A 390 -5.63 -17.59 0.04
C SER A 390 -5.94 -17.91 1.50
N LYS A 391 -7.19 -18.09 1.87
CA LYS A 391 -7.56 -18.41 3.26
C LYS A 391 -6.89 -19.70 3.78
N ARG A 392 -6.96 -20.78 2.99
CA ARG A 392 -6.36 -22.07 3.38
C ARG A 392 -4.82 -22.00 3.35
N ALA A 393 -4.25 -21.25 2.44
CA ALA A 393 -2.80 -21.02 2.40
C ALA A 393 -2.30 -20.35 3.69
N ARG A 394 -3.01 -19.33 4.18
CA ARG A 394 -2.72 -18.67 5.45
C ARG A 394 -2.86 -19.61 6.65
N GLU A 395 -3.96 -20.35 6.73
CA GLU A 395 -4.17 -21.34 7.79
C GLU A 395 -3.06 -22.41 7.82
N TYR A 396 -2.58 -22.84 6.64
CA TYR A 396 -1.48 -23.79 6.52
C TYR A 396 -0.14 -23.17 6.95
N ALA A 397 0.13 -21.93 6.59
CA ALA A 397 1.37 -21.24 6.93
C ALA A 397 1.50 -20.97 8.45
N LEU A 398 0.39 -20.70 9.12
CA LEU A 398 0.35 -20.36 10.55
C LEU A 398 0.50 -21.59 11.48
N ARG A 399 0.35 -22.80 10.96
CA ARG A 399 0.67 -24.04 11.70
C ARG A 399 2.18 -24.24 11.81
#